data_83083c3716fc3d164c88bcea07489f83
#
_entry.id   83083c3716fc3d164c88bcea07489f83
#
_cell.length_a   1.000
_cell.length_b   1.000
_cell.length_c   1.000
_cell.angle_alpha   90.00
_cell.angle_beta   90.00
_cell.angle_gamma   90.00
#
_symmetry.space_group_name_H-M   'P 1'
#
loop_
_entity.id
_entity.type
_entity.pdbx_description
1 polymer ?
#
loop_
_entity_poly.entity_id
_entity_poly.type
_entity_poly.pdbx_seq_one_letter_code
_entity_poly.pdbx_strand_id
1 'polypeptide(L)'
;FDSLEDGIQALRAGQIHAGDCCVLRFMGLRGRFGTTAFTFQEELKGLHELYNSCAIITDGRFSGGTSGLSIGYVSPEAALGSPLGIIEEGDEVEIDIPARKLHLCISDEEMNRRLAAFHWEFPSKDYPRYLNLFVQNVGSMAKGGIWETK
;
A
#
# COMPACT_ATOMS: atom_id res chain seq x y z
N PHE A 1 -2.42 3.92 -5.96
CA PHE A 1 -2.74 2.84 -6.91
C PHE A 1 -3.35 1.66 -6.15
N ASP A 2 -4.44 1.12 -6.66
CA ASP A 2 -5.19 0.03 -6.02
C ASP A 2 -4.67 -1.36 -6.43
N SER A 3 -3.70 -1.41 -7.32
CA SER A 3 -2.99 -2.62 -7.73
C SER A 3 -1.54 -2.34 -8.12
N LEU A 4 -0.73 -3.37 -8.14
CA LEU A 4 0.65 -3.31 -8.64
C LEU A 4 0.65 -2.96 -10.15
N GLU A 5 -0.29 -3.54 -10.88
CA GLU A 5 -0.45 -3.38 -12.32
C GLU A 5 -0.76 -1.92 -12.67
N ASP A 6 -1.68 -1.27 -11.95
CA ASP A 6 -2.04 0.14 -12.17
C ASP A 6 -0.83 1.05 -11.89
N GLY A 7 -0.07 0.78 -10.81
CA GLY A 7 1.15 1.51 -10.50
C GLY A 7 2.20 1.38 -11.62
N ILE A 8 2.43 0.17 -12.11
CA ILE A 8 3.38 -0.08 -13.22
C ILE A 8 2.92 0.61 -14.50
N GLN A 9 1.63 0.58 -14.82
CA GLN A 9 1.10 1.28 -16.00
C GLN A 9 1.29 2.80 -15.88
N ALA A 10 0.99 3.39 -14.73
CA ALA A 10 1.21 4.81 -14.47
C ALA A 10 2.69 5.21 -14.61
N LEU A 11 3.61 4.39 -14.07
CA LEU A 11 5.04 4.61 -14.20
C LEU A 11 5.48 4.61 -15.66
N ARG A 12 5.06 3.61 -16.43
CA ARG A 12 5.37 3.49 -17.87
C ARG A 12 4.74 4.58 -18.72
N ALA A 13 3.59 5.10 -18.30
CA ALA A 13 2.91 6.21 -18.96
C ALA A 13 3.51 7.59 -18.60
N GLY A 14 4.53 7.66 -17.74
CA GLY A 14 5.17 8.90 -17.32
C GLY A 14 4.29 9.78 -16.43
N GLN A 15 3.37 9.19 -15.69
CA GLN A 15 2.46 9.89 -14.78
C GLN A 15 3.07 10.15 -13.39
N ILE A 16 4.21 9.53 -13.09
CA ILE A 16 4.92 9.67 -11.82
C ILE A 16 6.05 10.68 -12.02
N HIS A 17 6.17 11.63 -11.10
CA HIS A 17 7.13 12.72 -11.14
C HIS A 17 8.09 12.69 -9.96
N ALA A 18 9.19 13.42 -10.09
CA ALA A 18 10.18 13.54 -9.02
C ALA A 18 9.54 14.15 -7.77
N GLY A 19 9.73 13.49 -6.63
CA GLY A 19 9.15 13.89 -5.34
C GLY A 19 7.82 13.22 -5.00
N ASP A 20 7.23 12.47 -5.92
CA ASP A 20 5.97 11.78 -5.65
C ASP A 20 6.13 10.65 -4.62
N CYS A 21 5.08 10.45 -3.86
CA CYS A 21 4.90 9.30 -2.98
C CYS A 21 3.96 8.28 -3.66
N CYS A 22 4.54 7.19 -4.13
CA CYS A 22 3.82 6.12 -4.81
C CYS A 22 3.19 5.18 -3.78
N VAL A 23 1.89 5.28 -3.56
CA VAL A 23 1.15 4.42 -2.63
C VAL A 23 0.54 3.25 -3.38
N LEU A 24 1.02 2.02 -3.08
CA LEU A 24 0.47 0.77 -3.59
C LEU A 24 -0.34 0.11 -2.48
N ARG A 25 -1.64 0.26 -2.52
CA ARG A 25 -2.56 -0.19 -1.46
C ARG A 25 -3.33 -1.44 -1.82
N PHE A 26 -3.96 -2.06 -0.84
CA PHE A 26 -4.67 -3.35 -0.94
C PHE A 26 -3.76 -4.54 -1.30
N MET A 27 -2.47 -4.41 -1.04
CA MET A 27 -1.49 -5.46 -1.27
C MET A 27 -1.20 -6.29 0.00
N GLY A 28 -1.78 -5.90 1.14
CA GLY A 28 -1.69 -6.61 2.40
C GLY A 28 -2.33 -8.00 2.39
N LEU A 29 -2.32 -8.67 3.55
CA LEU A 29 -2.82 -10.05 3.66
C LEU A 29 -4.31 -10.15 3.32
N ARG A 30 -5.10 -9.17 3.74
CA ARG A 30 -6.56 -9.13 3.47
C ARG A 30 -6.90 -8.53 2.12
N GLY A 31 -5.97 -7.77 1.53
CA GLY A 31 -6.11 -7.20 0.20
C GLY A 31 -5.77 -8.20 -0.90
N ARG A 32 -4.49 -8.53 -1.00
CA ARG A 32 -3.94 -9.43 -2.04
C ARG A 32 -2.90 -10.40 -1.49
N PHE A 33 -3.20 -11.04 -0.35
CA PHE A 33 -2.39 -12.11 0.26
C PHE A 33 -0.96 -11.71 0.65
N GLY A 34 -0.70 -10.41 0.85
CA GLY A 34 0.63 -9.90 1.11
C GLY A 34 1.52 -9.92 -0.13
N THR A 35 1.00 -9.45 -1.27
CA THR A 35 1.75 -9.32 -2.52
C THR A 35 2.96 -8.42 -2.36
N THR A 36 4.00 -8.67 -3.16
CA THR A 36 5.22 -7.87 -3.14
C THR A 36 5.16 -6.71 -4.14
N ALA A 37 5.62 -5.53 -3.72
CA ALA A 37 5.80 -4.36 -4.58
C ALA A 37 7.17 -4.37 -5.31
N PHE A 38 7.92 -5.46 -5.27
CA PHE A 38 9.27 -5.55 -5.81
C PHE A 38 9.34 -5.20 -7.31
N THR A 39 8.41 -5.68 -8.12
CA THR A 39 8.43 -5.41 -9.57
C THR A 39 8.28 -3.90 -9.87
N PHE A 40 7.41 -3.20 -9.15
CA PHE A 40 7.28 -1.75 -9.28
C PHE A 40 8.58 -1.03 -8.92
N GLN A 41 9.20 -1.46 -7.82
CA GLN A 41 10.48 -0.88 -7.36
C GLN A 41 11.61 -1.12 -8.37
N GLU A 42 11.69 -2.29 -8.98
CA GLU A 42 12.70 -2.57 -10.01
C GLU A 42 12.50 -1.74 -11.29
N GLU A 43 11.26 -1.52 -11.71
CA GLU A 43 10.98 -0.63 -12.83
C GLU A 43 11.31 0.84 -12.51
N LEU A 44 10.93 1.31 -11.32
CA LEU A 44 11.28 2.65 -10.85
C LEU A 44 12.80 2.84 -10.78
N LYS A 45 13.54 1.83 -10.33
CA LYS A 45 15.02 1.85 -10.27
C LYS A 45 15.68 2.04 -11.63
N GLY A 46 15.04 1.60 -12.70
CA GLY A 46 15.48 1.89 -14.07
C GLY A 46 15.40 3.37 -14.47
N LEU A 47 14.65 4.18 -13.71
CA LEU A 47 14.44 5.61 -13.93
C LEU A 47 15.15 6.41 -12.84
N HIS A 48 16.47 6.61 -12.99
CA HIS A 48 17.35 7.14 -11.94
C HIS A 48 16.87 8.41 -11.24
N GLU A 49 16.28 9.36 -11.97
CA GLU A 49 15.77 10.60 -11.39
C GLU A 49 14.58 10.35 -10.45
N LEU A 50 13.64 9.53 -10.88
CA LEU A 50 12.47 9.16 -10.07
C LEU A 50 12.87 8.28 -8.89
N TYR A 51 13.74 7.31 -9.11
CA TYR A 51 14.19 6.39 -8.07
C TYR A 51 14.83 7.10 -6.87
N ASN A 52 15.58 8.17 -7.11
CA ASN A 52 16.24 8.93 -6.05
C ASN A 52 15.34 9.98 -5.38
N SER A 53 14.16 10.25 -5.91
CA SER A 53 13.27 11.30 -5.44
C SER A 53 11.89 10.82 -4.99
N CYS A 54 11.45 9.64 -5.44
CA CYS A 54 10.14 9.10 -5.09
C CYS A 54 10.22 8.16 -3.88
N ALA A 55 9.17 8.16 -3.07
CA ALA A 55 8.94 7.14 -2.04
C ALA A 55 7.95 6.09 -2.55
N ILE A 56 8.09 4.85 -2.05
CA ILE A 56 7.10 3.78 -2.26
C ILE A 56 6.55 3.37 -0.91
N ILE A 57 5.23 3.44 -0.75
CA ILE A 57 4.52 3.02 0.47
C ILE A 57 3.53 1.91 0.10
N THR A 58 3.49 0.84 0.90
CA THR A 58 2.55 -0.26 0.68
C THR A 58 2.21 -1.00 1.97
N ASP A 59 0.99 -1.53 2.05
CA ASP A 59 0.59 -2.54 3.05
C ASP A 59 1.05 -3.95 2.66
N GLY A 60 1.58 -4.11 1.44
CA GLY A 60 2.23 -5.32 0.97
C GLY A 60 3.68 -5.46 1.42
N ARG A 61 4.45 -6.24 0.67
CA ARG A 61 5.83 -6.61 0.99
C ARG A 61 6.82 -6.09 -0.03
N PHE A 62 8.08 -6.07 0.39
CA PHE A 62 9.25 -5.96 -0.51
C PHE A 62 10.11 -7.21 -0.41
N SER A 63 10.94 -7.45 -1.43
CA SER A 63 11.92 -8.54 -1.42
C SER A 63 13.26 -8.07 -0.83
N GLY A 64 14.17 -9.03 -0.56
CA GLY A 64 15.49 -8.73 -0.03
C GLY A 64 16.41 -7.93 -0.97
N GLY A 65 16.07 -7.83 -2.26
CA GLY A 65 16.78 -6.99 -3.24
C GLY A 65 16.30 -5.54 -3.31
N THR A 66 15.32 -5.18 -2.51
CA THR A 66 14.74 -3.82 -2.48
C THR A 66 15.74 -2.81 -1.94
N SER A 67 15.73 -1.62 -2.53
CA SER A 67 16.57 -0.48 -2.15
C SER A 67 15.79 0.83 -2.41
N GLY A 68 16.34 1.97 -1.98
CA GLY A 68 15.66 3.26 -2.06
C GLY A 68 14.68 3.49 -0.90
N LEU A 69 13.86 4.54 -1.01
CA LEU A 69 12.87 4.88 0.01
C LEU A 69 11.61 4.01 -0.17
N SER A 70 11.63 2.83 0.46
CA SER A 70 10.59 1.81 0.35
C SER A 70 10.06 1.44 1.73
N ILE A 71 8.78 1.70 1.98
CA ILE A 71 8.09 1.48 3.25
C ILE A 71 7.02 0.41 3.05
N GLY A 72 7.28 -0.80 3.52
CA GLY A 72 6.38 -1.94 3.43
C GLY A 72 5.71 -2.27 4.77
N TYR A 73 4.76 -3.20 4.72
CA TYR A 73 4.02 -3.70 5.89
C TYR A 73 3.27 -2.61 6.66
N VAL A 74 2.84 -1.54 5.96
CA VAL A 74 2.07 -0.47 6.60
C VAL A 74 0.80 -1.05 7.22
N SER A 75 0.59 -0.75 8.49
CA SER A 75 -0.52 -1.32 9.26
C SER A 75 -1.21 -0.22 10.07
N PRO A 76 -2.56 -0.27 10.16
CA PRO A 76 -3.48 -1.26 9.58
C PRO A 76 -3.50 -1.22 8.04
N GLU A 77 -3.77 -2.41 7.42
CA GLU A 77 -3.86 -2.54 5.96
C GLU A 77 -4.98 -1.68 5.37
N ALA A 78 -4.83 -1.25 4.12
CA ALA A 78 -5.85 -0.48 3.40
C ALA A 78 -7.22 -1.17 3.38
N ALA A 79 -7.24 -2.50 3.17
CA ALA A 79 -8.46 -3.31 3.14
C ALA A 79 -9.26 -3.31 4.46
N LEU A 80 -8.68 -2.83 5.56
CA LEU A 80 -9.32 -2.72 6.87
C LEU A 80 -9.92 -1.32 7.13
N GLY A 81 -9.94 -0.43 6.15
CA GLY A 81 -10.41 0.94 6.35
C GLY A 81 -9.45 1.75 7.22
N SER A 82 -8.21 1.80 6.82
CA SER A 82 -7.14 2.56 7.48
C SER A 82 -6.84 3.87 6.73
N PRO A 83 -6.02 4.78 7.31
CA PRO A 83 -5.55 5.96 6.59
C PRO A 83 -4.92 5.63 5.22
N LEU A 84 -4.23 4.50 5.10
CA LEU A 84 -3.68 4.06 3.81
C LEU A 84 -4.77 3.79 2.76
N GLY A 85 -5.94 3.30 3.18
CA GLY A 85 -7.06 2.98 2.28
C GLY A 85 -7.76 4.22 1.73
N ILE A 86 -7.63 5.37 2.38
CA ILE A 86 -8.35 6.59 2.06
C ILE A 86 -7.49 7.70 1.44
N ILE A 87 -6.21 7.41 1.17
CA ILE A 87 -5.33 8.36 0.46
C ILE A 87 -5.89 8.64 -0.93
N GLU A 88 -5.94 9.91 -1.30
CA GLU A 88 -6.35 10.38 -2.62
C GLU A 88 -5.16 10.99 -3.36
N GLU A 89 -5.28 11.09 -4.68
CA GLU A 89 -4.27 11.73 -5.53
C GLU A 89 -4.07 13.19 -5.13
N GLY A 90 -2.81 13.60 -4.96
CA GLY A 90 -2.43 14.94 -4.54
C GLY A 90 -2.36 15.14 -3.02
N ASP A 91 -2.70 14.13 -2.22
CA ASP A 91 -2.49 14.21 -0.77
C ASP A 91 -0.98 14.28 -0.44
N GLU A 92 -0.65 15.09 0.55
CA GLU A 92 0.71 15.18 1.08
C GLU A 92 0.96 14.11 2.15
N VAL A 93 2.10 13.43 2.06
CA VAL A 93 2.53 12.41 3.03
C VAL A 93 3.87 12.81 3.64
N GLU A 94 3.90 12.95 4.95
CA GLU A 94 5.13 13.20 5.71
C GLU A 94 5.81 11.87 6.08
N ILE A 95 7.09 11.74 5.71
CA ILE A 95 7.95 10.60 6.05
C ILE A 95 9.14 11.12 6.84
N ASP A 96 9.15 10.90 8.16
CA ASP A 96 10.26 11.24 9.04
C ASP A 96 10.84 9.96 9.67
N ILE A 97 11.92 9.46 9.07
CA ILE A 97 12.57 8.22 9.51
C ILE A 97 13.20 8.37 10.90
N PRO A 98 13.93 9.45 11.22
CA PRO A 98 14.45 9.67 12.58
C PRO A 98 13.37 9.69 13.65
N ALA A 99 12.26 10.39 13.41
CA ALA A 99 11.12 10.43 14.33
C ALA A 99 10.24 9.18 14.26
N ARG A 100 10.48 8.25 13.32
CA ARG A 100 9.65 7.07 13.04
C ARG A 100 8.19 7.45 12.75
N LYS A 101 8.00 8.50 11.96
CA LYS A 101 6.69 9.06 11.63
C LYS A 101 6.37 8.81 10.16
N LEU A 102 5.18 8.29 9.92
CA LEU A 102 4.52 8.23 8.62
C LEU A 102 3.14 8.85 8.81
N HIS A 103 2.85 9.96 8.13
CA HIS A 103 1.66 10.74 8.40
C HIS A 103 1.02 11.24 7.10
N LEU A 104 -0.29 11.06 6.99
CA LEU A 104 -1.13 11.64 5.94
C LEU A 104 -1.53 13.05 6.38
N CYS A 105 -1.10 14.08 5.65
CA CYS A 105 -1.25 15.49 6.00
C CYS A 105 -2.63 16.04 5.64
N ILE A 106 -3.68 15.49 6.24
CA ILE A 106 -5.06 15.99 6.13
C ILE A 106 -5.63 16.30 7.52
N SER A 107 -6.71 17.09 7.60
CA SER A 107 -7.34 17.38 8.89
C SER A 107 -8.05 16.15 9.47
N ASP A 108 -8.25 16.15 10.80
CA ASP A 108 -8.99 15.08 11.48
C ASP A 108 -10.43 14.97 10.96
N GLU A 109 -11.06 16.10 10.61
CA GLU A 109 -12.40 16.10 10.02
C GLU A 109 -12.41 15.41 8.66
N GLU A 110 -11.43 15.71 7.80
CA GLU A 110 -11.31 15.08 6.49
C GLU A 110 -10.97 13.60 6.61
N MET A 111 -10.06 13.24 7.52
CA MET A 111 -9.74 11.85 7.85
C MET A 111 -11.00 11.07 8.23
N ASN A 112 -11.78 11.62 9.18
CA ASN A 112 -13.00 10.98 9.64
C ASN A 112 -14.06 10.89 8.52
N ARG A 113 -14.20 11.92 7.69
CA ARG A 113 -15.10 11.94 6.55
C ARG A 113 -14.79 10.84 5.55
N ARG A 114 -13.51 10.72 5.17
CA ARG A 114 -13.05 9.70 4.21
C ARG A 114 -13.17 8.29 4.80
N LEU A 115 -12.80 8.09 6.05
CA LEU A 115 -12.95 6.79 6.74
C LEU A 115 -14.41 6.35 6.83
N ALA A 116 -15.34 7.28 7.11
CA ALA A 116 -16.77 6.98 7.15
C ALA A 116 -17.36 6.61 5.79
N ALA A 117 -16.80 7.14 4.71
CA ALA A 117 -17.20 6.84 3.33
C ALA A 117 -16.45 5.63 2.73
N PHE A 118 -15.44 5.13 3.43
CA PHE A 118 -14.61 4.04 2.91
C PHE A 118 -15.42 2.77 2.71
N HIS A 119 -15.31 2.22 1.51
CA HIS A 119 -15.86 0.91 1.18
C HIS A 119 -14.88 0.14 0.32
N TRP A 120 -14.55 -1.05 0.74
CA TRP A 120 -13.74 -1.99 -0.03
C TRP A 120 -14.19 -3.41 0.26
N GLU A 121 -14.33 -4.20 -0.78
CA GLU A 121 -14.66 -5.61 -0.68
C GLU A 121 -13.63 -6.46 -1.42
N PHE A 122 -13.21 -7.54 -0.79
CA PHE A 122 -12.35 -8.52 -1.44
C PHE A 122 -13.06 -9.12 -2.66
N PRO A 123 -12.43 -9.14 -3.85
CA PRO A 123 -13.05 -9.65 -5.07
C PRO A 123 -13.14 -11.20 -5.06
N SER A 124 -13.96 -11.71 -4.16
CA SER A 124 -14.05 -13.14 -3.82
C SER A 124 -14.38 -14.06 -5.00
N LYS A 125 -15.05 -13.52 -6.04
CA LYS A 125 -15.44 -14.28 -7.24
C LYS A 125 -14.23 -14.61 -8.13
N ASP A 126 -13.16 -13.82 -8.04
CA ASP A 126 -11.98 -13.94 -8.89
C ASP A 126 -10.94 -14.92 -8.33
N TYR A 127 -11.20 -15.46 -7.13
CA TYR A 127 -10.26 -16.31 -6.41
C TYR A 127 -10.86 -17.64 -5.93
N PRO A 128 -10.05 -18.72 -5.86
CA PRO A 128 -10.45 -19.99 -5.30
C PRO A 128 -10.95 -19.86 -3.85
N ARG A 129 -11.88 -20.74 -3.46
CA ARG A 129 -12.52 -20.71 -2.14
C ARG A 129 -11.53 -20.69 -0.95
N TYR A 130 -10.42 -21.39 -1.05
CA TYR A 130 -9.43 -21.42 0.04
C TYR A 130 -8.75 -20.09 0.28
N LEU A 131 -8.55 -19.27 -0.76
CA LEU A 131 -8.03 -17.91 -0.62
C LEU A 131 -9.06 -16.97 0.02
N ASN A 132 -10.34 -17.16 -0.30
CA ASN A 132 -11.41 -16.44 0.38
C ASN A 132 -11.43 -16.74 1.89
N LEU A 133 -11.26 -18.02 2.27
CA LEU A 133 -11.14 -18.41 3.67
C LEU A 133 -9.91 -17.81 4.34
N PHE A 134 -8.78 -17.74 3.65
CA PHE A 134 -7.57 -17.10 4.14
C PHE A 134 -7.83 -15.63 4.48
N VAL A 135 -8.34 -14.85 3.54
CA VAL A 135 -8.62 -13.42 3.73
C VAL A 135 -9.58 -13.16 4.89
N GLN A 136 -10.59 -14.02 5.08
CA GLN A 136 -11.57 -13.90 6.16
C GLN A 136 -11.00 -14.17 7.54
N ASN A 137 -9.95 -14.97 7.65
CA ASN A 137 -9.43 -15.46 8.94
C ASN A 137 -8.01 -15.01 9.26
N VAL A 138 -7.26 -14.46 8.30
CA VAL A 138 -5.91 -13.97 8.56
C VAL A 138 -5.94 -12.70 9.40
N GLY A 139 -5.10 -12.64 10.42
CA GLY A 139 -4.91 -11.46 11.26
C GLY A 139 -3.96 -10.43 10.65
N SER A 140 -3.78 -9.35 11.37
CA SER A 140 -2.91 -8.26 10.95
C SER A 140 -1.45 -8.69 10.75
N MET A 141 -0.82 -8.16 9.70
CA MET A 141 0.61 -8.31 9.45
C MET A 141 1.45 -7.84 10.65
N ALA A 142 1.06 -6.77 11.33
CA ALA A 142 1.73 -6.26 12.53
C ALA A 142 1.72 -7.24 13.71
N LYS A 143 0.83 -8.24 13.69
CA LYS A 143 0.74 -9.32 14.67
C LYS A 143 1.25 -10.66 14.12
N GLY A 144 1.99 -10.64 13.01
CA GLY A 144 2.55 -11.83 12.38
C GLY A 144 1.65 -12.54 11.39
N GLY A 145 0.50 -11.98 11.03
CA GLY A 145 -0.41 -12.57 10.03
C GLY A 145 -0.94 -13.95 10.44
N ILE A 146 -1.11 -14.18 11.72
CA ILE A 146 -1.58 -15.47 12.25
C ILE A 146 -3.05 -15.67 11.94
N TRP A 147 -3.47 -16.94 11.91
CA TRP A 147 -4.86 -17.29 11.73
C TRP A 147 -5.67 -16.92 12.98
N GLU A 148 -6.68 -16.08 12.83
CA GLU A 148 -7.57 -15.69 13.91
C GLU A 148 -8.77 -16.67 13.95
N THR A 149 -8.89 -17.43 15.01
CA THR A 149 -10.10 -18.23 15.29
C THR A 149 -11.15 -17.29 15.88
N LYS A 150 -12.30 -17.20 15.20
CA LYS A 150 -13.48 -16.49 15.73
C LYS A 150 -14.17 -17.35 16.78
#